data_7e9bc5ec33f0fb4688ff6bb9f41f321d
#
_entry.id   7e9bc5ec33f0fb4688ff6bb9f41f321d
#
_cell.length_a   1.000
_cell.length_b   1.000
_cell.length_c   1.000
_cell.angle_alpha   90.00
_cell.angle_beta   90.00
_cell.angle_gamma   90.00
#
_symmetry.space_group_name_H-M   'P 1'
#
loop_
_entity.id
_entity.type
_entity.pdbx_description
1 polymer ?
#
loop_
_entity_poly.entity_id
_entity_poly.type
_entity_poly.pdbx_seq_one_letter_code
_entity_poly.pdbx_strand_id
1 'polypeptide(L)'
;MKRRILYGLVCLLLLFAAAAQAESTDAYRDVQRKLQQLGFPCDDGDYERVVRLMEEDRQWVEMHDDFLAEQYTGPEYFAYVYLMEEGLGLYDPNTFTWTPVSDKVYAFDAEVFRVDTMYTDILQRIDGIVPDIVIEDVQEDLSGMTEEMDLTTYTDGTRKVSFLCNGHAYETELISYGDWVNSAFFDFLDEVLAKEGCPRQLYVLTPSFDQMVLLYYGSEQDARTLSLMMDYMGYAEDEEEEPGGVIDFFKELFKDD
;
A
#
# COMPACT_ATOMS: atom_id res chain seq x y z
N MET A 1 -21.06 49.25 -19.77
CA MET A 1 -19.81 48.63 -20.17
C MET A 1 -19.22 47.69 -19.11
N LYS A 2 -19.07 48.07 -17.84
CA LYS A 2 -18.48 47.26 -16.76
C LYS A 2 -19.15 45.90 -16.51
N ARG A 3 -20.48 45.80 -16.56
CA ARG A 3 -21.20 44.51 -16.37
C ARG A 3 -20.93 43.48 -17.48
N ARG A 4 -20.76 43.90 -18.74
CA ARG A 4 -20.47 42.96 -19.85
C ARG A 4 -19.06 42.40 -19.80
N ILE A 5 -18.10 43.17 -19.27
CA ILE A 5 -16.73 42.71 -19.06
C ILE A 5 -16.68 41.68 -17.91
N LEU A 6 -17.43 41.90 -16.82
CA LEU A 6 -17.48 40.95 -15.70
C LEU A 6 -18.07 39.61 -16.12
N TYR A 7 -19.18 39.60 -16.91
CA TYR A 7 -19.74 38.33 -17.43
C TYR A 7 -18.79 37.60 -18.37
N GLY A 8 -18.05 38.33 -19.23
CA GLY A 8 -17.03 37.73 -20.08
C GLY A 8 -15.89 37.08 -19.29
N LEU A 9 -15.45 37.70 -18.20
CA LEU A 9 -14.39 37.18 -17.32
C LEU A 9 -14.86 35.93 -16.57
N VAL A 10 -16.07 35.96 -16.03
CA VAL A 10 -16.67 34.81 -15.33
C VAL A 10 -16.87 33.61 -16.28
N CYS A 11 -17.37 33.86 -17.50
CA CYS A 11 -17.51 32.81 -18.51
C CYS A 11 -16.14 32.23 -18.92
N LEU A 12 -15.09 33.07 -19.03
CA LEU A 12 -13.75 32.62 -19.35
C LEU A 12 -13.17 31.75 -18.24
N LEU A 13 -13.32 32.17 -16.97
CA LEU A 13 -12.89 31.38 -15.80
C LEU A 13 -13.63 30.04 -15.72
N LEU A 14 -14.93 30.00 -15.98
CA LEU A 14 -15.70 28.76 -16.03
C LEU A 14 -15.27 27.84 -17.17
N LEU A 15 -14.89 28.39 -18.32
CA LEU A 15 -14.36 27.61 -19.44
C LEU A 15 -12.97 27.04 -19.14
N PHE A 16 -12.10 27.81 -18.47
CA PHE A 16 -10.79 27.30 -18.02
C PHE A 16 -10.94 26.22 -16.97
N ALA A 17 -11.83 26.38 -15.97
CA ALA A 17 -12.10 25.37 -14.98
C ALA A 17 -12.67 24.08 -15.60
N ALA A 18 -13.59 24.20 -16.55
CA ALA A 18 -14.15 23.05 -17.27
C ALA A 18 -13.10 22.34 -18.15
N ALA A 19 -12.17 23.09 -18.75
CA ALA A 19 -11.08 22.51 -19.53
C ALA A 19 -10.08 21.75 -18.64
N ALA A 20 -9.67 22.34 -17.52
CA ALA A 20 -8.79 21.68 -16.55
C ALA A 20 -9.42 20.41 -15.96
N GLN A 21 -10.71 20.45 -15.66
CA GLN A 21 -11.43 19.27 -15.17
C GLN A 21 -11.56 18.18 -16.24
N ALA A 22 -11.75 18.54 -17.52
CA ALA A 22 -11.79 17.58 -18.61
C ALA A 22 -10.41 16.92 -18.83
N GLU A 23 -9.32 17.69 -18.76
CA GLU A 23 -7.95 17.20 -18.89
C GLU A 23 -7.59 16.23 -17.76
N SER A 24 -7.94 16.57 -16.52
CA SER A 24 -7.78 15.71 -15.35
C SER A 24 -8.56 14.39 -15.49
N THR A 25 -9.82 14.47 -15.96
CA THR A 25 -10.66 13.29 -16.17
C THR A 25 -10.06 12.34 -17.22
N ASP A 26 -9.47 12.86 -18.30
CA ASP A 26 -8.81 12.05 -19.31
C ASP A 26 -7.55 11.37 -18.75
N ALA A 27 -6.77 12.07 -17.92
CA ALA A 27 -5.59 11.51 -17.27
C ALA A 27 -5.93 10.35 -16.32
N TYR A 28 -6.98 10.46 -15.49
CA TYR A 28 -7.44 9.37 -14.63
C TYR A 28 -7.93 8.17 -15.45
N ARG A 29 -8.59 8.40 -16.58
CA ARG A 29 -9.01 7.32 -17.49
C ARG A 29 -7.82 6.63 -18.15
N ASP A 30 -6.71 7.34 -18.37
CA ASP A 30 -5.47 6.74 -18.85
C ASP A 30 -4.85 5.80 -17.80
N VAL A 31 -4.83 6.23 -16.53
CA VAL A 31 -4.40 5.37 -15.41
C VAL A 31 -5.30 4.15 -15.29
N GLN A 32 -6.61 4.31 -15.30
CA GLN A 32 -7.56 3.20 -15.27
C GLN A 32 -7.24 2.15 -16.36
N ARG A 33 -7.01 2.61 -17.60
CA ARG A 33 -6.65 1.70 -18.71
C ARG A 33 -5.32 0.97 -18.49
N LYS A 34 -4.32 1.64 -17.93
CA LYS A 34 -3.04 1.02 -17.59
C LYS A 34 -3.19 -0.03 -16.50
N LEU A 35 -3.94 0.27 -15.43
CA LEU A 35 -4.25 -0.70 -14.38
C LEU A 35 -4.96 -1.94 -14.94
N GLN A 36 -5.93 -1.74 -15.84
CA GLN A 36 -6.60 -2.86 -16.53
C GLN A 36 -5.64 -3.68 -17.40
N GLN A 37 -4.68 -3.06 -18.07
CA GLN A 37 -3.63 -3.75 -18.83
C GLN A 37 -2.71 -4.58 -17.95
N LEU A 38 -2.44 -4.14 -16.72
CA LEU A 38 -1.72 -4.89 -15.68
C LEU A 38 -2.59 -5.94 -14.98
N GLY A 39 -3.85 -6.07 -15.41
CA GLY A 39 -4.80 -7.09 -14.95
C GLY A 39 -5.53 -6.75 -13.66
N PHE A 40 -5.57 -5.48 -13.25
CA PHE A 40 -6.46 -5.02 -12.20
C PHE A 40 -7.86 -4.78 -12.78
N PRO A 41 -8.94 -5.09 -12.04
CA PRO A 41 -10.31 -4.93 -12.57
C PRO A 41 -10.64 -3.48 -12.90
N CYS A 42 -10.39 -2.53 -12.03
CA CYS A 42 -10.57 -1.08 -12.14
C CYS A 42 -11.71 -0.68 -13.11
N ASP A 43 -12.93 -1.04 -12.77
CA ASP A 43 -14.10 -0.74 -13.60
C ASP A 43 -14.60 0.72 -13.41
N ASP A 44 -15.73 1.07 -14.02
CA ASP A 44 -16.28 2.42 -13.88
C ASP A 44 -16.79 2.71 -12.46
N GLY A 45 -17.23 1.70 -11.71
CA GLY A 45 -17.63 1.84 -10.32
C GLY A 45 -16.42 2.12 -9.42
N ASP A 46 -15.31 1.44 -9.66
CA ASP A 46 -14.04 1.70 -8.98
C ASP A 46 -13.53 3.11 -9.29
N TYR A 47 -13.57 3.49 -10.56
CA TYR A 47 -13.20 4.84 -10.97
C TYR A 47 -13.98 5.93 -10.21
N GLU A 48 -15.31 5.82 -10.16
CA GLU A 48 -16.16 6.79 -9.45
C GLU A 48 -15.89 6.80 -7.93
N ARG A 49 -15.62 5.62 -7.35
CA ARG A 49 -15.27 5.47 -5.95
C ARG A 49 -13.96 6.17 -5.63
N VAL A 50 -12.91 5.91 -6.41
CA VAL A 50 -11.57 6.49 -6.21
C VAL A 50 -11.60 8.01 -6.37
N VAL A 51 -12.24 8.54 -7.40
CA VAL A 51 -12.37 10.00 -7.58
C VAL A 51 -13.07 10.66 -6.39
N ARG A 52 -14.08 10.01 -5.79
CA ARG A 52 -14.73 10.51 -4.59
C ARG A 52 -13.81 10.49 -3.37
N LEU A 53 -13.05 9.42 -3.15
CA LEU A 53 -12.08 9.32 -2.05
C LEU A 53 -11.00 10.39 -2.17
N MET A 54 -10.44 10.59 -3.35
CA MET A 54 -9.47 11.65 -3.60
C MET A 54 -10.02 13.04 -3.25
N GLU A 55 -11.27 13.31 -3.58
CA GLU A 55 -11.89 14.59 -3.22
C GLU A 55 -12.11 14.73 -1.71
N GLU A 56 -12.45 13.65 -1.01
CA GLU A 56 -12.57 13.63 0.46
C GLU A 56 -11.20 13.88 1.12
N ASP A 57 -10.14 13.23 0.64
CA ASP A 57 -8.76 13.42 1.12
C ASP A 57 -8.28 14.84 0.87
N ARG A 58 -8.47 15.36 -0.35
CA ARG A 58 -8.12 16.72 -0.70
C ARG A 58 -8.78 17.74 0.22
N GLN A 59 -10.09 17.59 0.48
CA GLN A 59 -10.82 18.48 1.39
C GLN A 59 -10.30 18.41 2.82
N TRP A 60 -9.93 17.21 3.28
CA TRP A 60 -9.36 17.03 4.62
C TRP A 60 -8.00 17.71 4.74
N VAL A 61 -7.13 17.55 3.74
CA VAL A 61 -5.80 18.18 3.70
C VAL A 61 -5.91 19.69 3.57
N GLU A 62 -6.78 20.22 2.70
CA GLU A 62 -7.01 21.65 2.50
C GLU A 62 -7.41 22.35 3.81
N MET A 63 -8.14 21.67 4.70
CA MET A 63 -8.48 22.23 6.04
C MET A 63 -7.26 22.37 6.96
N HIS A 64 -6.15 21.68 6.69
CA HIS A 64 -4.95 21.63 7.53
C HIS A 64 -3.74 22.29 6.88
N ASP A 65 -3.59 22.13 5.55
CA ASP A 65 -2.49 22.68 4.76
C ASP A 65 -2.88 22.82 3.29
N ASP A 66 -3.20 24.06 2.87
CA ASP A 66 -3.61 24.37 1.48
C ASP A 66 -2.52 24.02 0.45
N PHE A 67 -1.24 24.06 0.82
CA PHE A 67 -0.12 23.80 -0.09
C PHE A 67 -0.03 22.32 -0.47
N LEU A 68 -0.30 21.44 0.48
CA LEU A 68 -0.24 19.99 0.25
C LEU A 68 -1.47 19.47 -0.53
N ALA A 69 -2.60 20.17 -0.49
CA ALA A 69 -3.84 19.70 -1.11
C ALA A 69 -3.73 19.45 -2.62
N GLU A 70 -2.83 20.14 -3.34
CA GLU A 70 -2.63 19.95 -4.76
C GLU A 70 -2.03 18.57 -5.10
N GLN A 71 -1.27 17.97 -4.19
CA GLN A 71 -0.64 16.65 -4.38
C GLN A 71 -1.68 15.52 -4.38
N TYR A 72 -2.84 15.75 -3.77
CA TYR A 72 -3.93 14.80 -3.66
C TYR A 72 -4.91 14.81 -4.85
N THR A 73 -4.47 15.32 -6.02
CA THR A 73 -5.33 15.51 -7.19
C THR A 73 -4.76 14.96 -8.50
N GLY A 74 -3.54 14.43 -8.52
CA GLY A 74 -2.88 13.94 -9.73
C GLY A 74 -3.35 12.55 -10.17
N PRO A 75 -3.04 12.14 -11.41
CA PRO A 75 -3.25 10.77 -11.88
C PRO A 75 -2.44 9.75 -11.07
N GLU A 76 -1.30 10.14 -10.53
CA GLU A 76 -0.45 9.33 -9.65
C GLU A 76 -1.16 9.07 -8.32
N TYR A 77 -1.82 10.07 -7.75
CA TYR A 77 -2.62 9.89 -6.53
C TYR A 77 -3.86 9.02 -6.80
N PHE A 78 -4.48 9.11 -7.98
CA PHE A 78 -5.53 8.18 -8.38
C PHE A 78 -5.06 6.72 -8.36
N ALA A 79 -3.87 6.44 -8.91
CA ALA A 79 -3.29 5.11 -8.91
C ALA A 79 -2.99 4.62 -7.48
N TYR A 80 -2.43 5.49 -6.63
CA TYR A 80 -2.16 5.22 -5.23
C TYR A 80 -3.43 4.85 -4.48
N VAL A 81 -4.47 5.68 -4.50
CA VAL A 81 -5.73 5.44 -3.79
C VAL A 81 -6.39 4.15 -4.27
N TYR A 82 -6.42 3.90 -5.59
CA TYR A 82 -6.98 2.67 -6.13
C TYR A 82 -6.25 1.42 -5.60
N LEU A 83 -4.92 1.40 -5.70
CA LEU A 83 -4.13 0.24 -5.30
C LEU A 83 -4.14 0.02 -3.79
N MET A 84 -4.18 1.09 -3.00
CA MET A 84 -4.33 1.00 -1.54
C MET A 84 -5.68 0.41 -1.15
N GLU A 85 -6.78 0.85 -1.75
CA GLU A 85 -8.12 0.30 -1.55
C GLU A 85 -8.20 -1.19 -1.91
N GLU A 86 -7.61 -1.57 -3.06
CA GLU A 86 -7.52 -2.97 -3.48
C GLU A 86 -6.69 -3.82 -2.50
N GLY A 87 -5.59 -3.29 -2.01
CA GLY A 87 -4.68 -3.97 -1.10
C GLY A 87 -5.24 -4.11 0.32
N LEU A 88 -5.88 -3.08 0.86
CA LEU A 88 -6.54 -3.11 2.17
C LEU A 88 -7.77 -4.03 2.15
N GLY A 89 -8.58 -3.95 1.11
CA GLY A 89 -9.84 -4.68 1.00
C GLY A 89 -11.02 -3.97 1.66
N LEU A 90 -12.09 -4.72 1.91
CA LEU A 90 -13.33 -4.19 2.47
C LEU A 90 -13.29 -4.21 4.01
N TYR A 91 -13.44 -3.04 4.61
CA TYR A 91 -13.52 -2.90 6.06
C TYR A 91 -14.93 -3.16 6.58
N ASP A 92 -15.05 -4.03 7.59
CA ASP A 92 -16.28 -4.22 8.36
C ASP A 92 -16.19 -3.51 9.72
N PRO A 93 -16.91 -2.40 9.91
CA PRO A 93 -16.86 -1.62 11.16
C PRO A 93 -17.49 -2.34 12.36
N ASN A 94 -18.22 -3.45 12.16
CA ASN A 94 -18.81 -4.20 13.25
C ASN A 94 -17.85 -5.22 13.85
N THR A 95 -16.96 -5.75 13.02
CA THR A 95 -15.97 -6.77 13.42
C THR A 95 -14.55 -6.20 13.49
N PHE A 96 -14.33 -4.99 13.01
CA PHE A 96 -13.03 -4.35 12.88
C PHE A 96 -12.04 -5.20 12.04
N THR A 97 -12.56 -5.85 11.01
CA THR A 97 -11.80 -6.72 10.12
C THR A 97 -11.83 -6.23 8.68
N TRP A 98 -10.77 -6.58 7.95
CA TRP A 98 -10.66 -6.31 6.53
C TRP A 98 -10.84 -7.61 5.74
N THR A 99 -11.70 -7.59 4.72
CA THR A 99 -11.89 -8.71 3.81
C THR A 99 -11.10 -8.46 2.53
N PRO A 100 -10.14 -9.34 2.15
CA PRO A 100 -9.39 -9.23 0.90
C PRO A 100 -10.30 -9.13 -0.31
N VAL A 101 -9.97 -8.24 -1.25
CA VAL A 101 -10.64 -8.13 -2.55
C VAL A 101 -9.69 -8.37 -3.71
N SER A 102 -8.41 -8.10 -3.54
CA SER A 102 -7.39 -8.31 -4.56
C SER A 102 -6.68 -9.65 -4.39
N ASP A 103 -6.38 -10.30 -5.52
CA ASP A 103 -5.49 -11.46 -5.64
C ASP A 103 -4.08 -11.07 -6.13
N LYS A 104 -3.75 -9.78 -6.14
CA LYS A 104 -2.49 -9.25 -6.68
C LYS A 104 -1.72 -8.37 -5.71
N VAL A 105 -2.42 -7.61 -4.89
CA VAL A 105 -1.84 -6.67 -3.93
C VAL A 105 -2.40 -6.88 -2.54
N TYR A 106 -1.56 -6.58 -1.56
CA TYR A 106 -1.92 -6.54 -0.16
C TYR A 106 -1.35 -5.28 0.49
N ALA A 107 -2.20 -4.50 1.15
CA ALA A 107 -1.79 -3.33 1.90
C ALA A 107 -2.05 -3.50 3.39
N PHE A 108 -1.18 -2.93 4.21
CA PHE A 108 -1.30 -2.90 5.66
C PHE A 108 -0.51 -1.73 6.24
N ASP A 109 -0.82 -1.35 7.48
CA ASP A 109 -0.06 -0.41 8.26
C ASP A 109 1.16 -1.12 8.88
N ALA A 110 2.36 -0.57 8.72
CA ALA A 110 3.58 -1.13 9.32
C ALA A 110 3.54 -1.07 10.85
N GLU A 111 2.82 -0.11 11.43
CA GLU A 111 2.45 -0.04 12.84
C GLU A 111 1.13 -0.78 13.05
N VAL A 112 1.20 -2.03 13.49
CA VAL A 112 0.03 -2.90 13.54
C VAL A 112 -0.77 -2.76 14.85
N PHE A 113 -2.08 -2.76 14.73
CA PHE A 113 -2.96 -2.69 15.89
C PHE A 113 -2.98 -3.99 16.73
N ARG A 114 -2.78 -5.16 16.09
CA ARG A 114 -2.82 -6.48 16.72
C ARG A 114 -1.44 -7.12 16.76
N VAL A 115 -0.67 -6.75 17.78
CA VAL A 115 0.70 -7.24 17.96
C VAL A 115 0.78 -8.76 18.14
N ASP A 116 -0.23 -9.38 18.75
CA ASP A 116 -0.29 -10.82 19.07
C ASP A 116 -0.49 -11.71 17.84
N THR A 117 -0.98 -11.17 16.71
CA THR A 117 -1.23 -11.93 15.48
C THR A 117 -0.63 -11.23 14.24
N MET A 118 0.33 -10.34 14.44
CA MET A 118 0.93 -9.51 13.43
C MET A 118 1.34 -10.28 12.16
N TYR A 119 2.17 -11.31 12.34
CA TYR A 119 2.67 -12.10 11.21
C TYR A 119 1.68 -13.15 10.72
N THR A 120 0.77 -13.59 11.59
CA THR A 120 -0.35 -14.47 11.19
C THR A 120 -1.25 -13.74 10.20
N ASP A 121 -1.62 -12.50 10.50
CA ASP A 121 -2.48 -11.70 9.63
C ASP A 121 -1.77 -11.41 8.29
N ILE A 122 -0.48 -11.08 8.31
CA ILE A 122 0.33 -10.86 7.11
C ILE A 122 0.43 -12.13 6.25
N LEU A 123 0.78 -13.28 6.86
CA LEU A 123 0.92 -14.55 6.14
C LEU A 123 -0.37 -15.02 5.48
N GLN A 124 -1.52 -14.88 6.17
CA GLN A 124 -2.82 -15.21 5.60
C GLN A 124 -3.17 -14.36 4.38
N ARG A 125 -2.73 -13.11 4.37
CA ARG A 125 -2.95 -12.19 3.25
C ARG A 125 -2.00 -12.47 2.08
N ILE A 126 -0.73 -12.79 2.39
CA ILE A 126 0.25 -13.18 1.36
C ILE A 126 -0.17 -14.46 0.64
N ASP A 127 -0.71 -15.46 1.36
CA ASP A 127 -1.32 -16.65 0.77
C ASP A 127 -2.38 -16.30 -0.29
N GLY A 128 -3.14 -15.22 -0.07
CA GLY A 128 -4.17 -14.73 -1.01
C GLY A 128 -3.62 -14.09 -2.29
N ILE A 129 -2.39 -13.54 -2.28
CA ILE A 129 -1.79 -12.85 -3.44
C ILE A 129 -0.68 -13.65 -4.12
N VAL A 130 -0.16 -14.70 -3.50
CA VAL A 130 0.88 -15.58 -4.04
C VAL A 130 0.28 -16.94 -4.40
N PRO A 131 -0.19 -17.16 -5.63
CA PRO A 131 -0.93 -18.36 -6.00
C PRO A 131 -0.10 -19.65 -6.02
N ASP A 132 1.23 -19.54 -5.90
CA ASP A 132 2.17 -20.65 -5.98
C ASP A 132 2.42 -21.32 -4.61
N ILE A 133 1.85 -20.77 -3.52
CA ILE A 133 2.01 -21.30 -2.16
C ILE A 133 0.66 -21.57 -1.49
N VAL A 134 0.71 -22.40 -0.45
CA VAL A 134 -0.38 -22.60 0.50
C VAL A 134 0.23 -22.50 1.89
N ILE A 135 -0.24 -21.55 2.69
CA ILE A 135 0.24 -21.31 4.07
C ILE A 135 -0.74 -21.92 5.05
N GLU A 136 -0.23 -22.79 5.94
CA GLU A 136 -1.01 -23.50 6.95
C GLU A 136 -0.29 -23.47 8.31
N ASP A 137 -1.02 -23.75 9.38
CA ASP A 137 -0.50 -23.96 10.73
C ASP A 137 0.40 -22.82 11.24
N VAL A 138 0.01 -21.56 10.95
CA VAL A 138 0.75 -20.39 11.43
C VAL A 138 0.66 -20.28 12.93
N GLN A 139 1.82 -20.12 13.58
CA GLN A 139 1.94 -19.95 15.02
C GLN A 139 2.93 -18.82 15.33
N GLU A 140 2.59 -18.01 16.32
CA GLU A 140 3.45 -16.99 16.90
C GLU A 140 3.70 -17.31 18.38
N ASP A 141 4.96 -17.50 18.75
CA ASP A 141 5.38 -17.68 20.14
C ASP A 141 5.96 -16.35 20.66
N LEU A 142 5.24 -15.74 21.59
CA LEU A 142 5.57 -14.47 22.24
C LEU A 142 6.26 -14.65 23.59
N SER A 143 6.60 -15.88 23.98
CA SER A 143 7.18 -16.17 25.30
C SER A 143 8.53 -15.50 25.54
N GLY A 144 9.23 -15.08 24.49
CA GLY A 144 10.47 -14.31 24.53
C GLY A 144 10.29 -12.79 24.62
N MET A 145 9.04 -12.30 24.64
CA MET A 145 8.72 -10.87 24.69
C MET A 145 8.39 -10.42 26.11
N THR A 146 8.67 -9.15 26.37
CA THR A 146 8.29 -8.50 27.64
C THR A 146 6.92 -7.84 27.46
N GLU A 147 5.95 -8.29 28.27
CA GLU A 147 4.62 -7.68 28.33
C GLU A 147 4.68 -6.41 29.19
N GLU A 148 4.43 -5.24 28.65
CA GLU A 148 4.21 -4.05 29.43
C GLU A 148 2.77 -4.01 29.97
N MET A 149 2.61 -3.69 31.27
CA MET A 149 1.31 -3.73 31.97
C MET A 149 0.34 -2.63 31.51
N ASP A 150 0.74 -1.75 30.63
CA ASP A 150 -0.09 -0.64 30.14
C ASP A 150 -0.32 -0.77 28.63
N LEU A 151 -1.40 -1.46 28.31
CA LEU A 151 -2.05 -1.40 26.99
C LEU A 151 -1.22 -1.86 25.76
N THR A 152 -1.34 -3.12 25.40
CA THR A 152 -1.16 -3.60 24.02
C THR A 152 0.26 -3.55 23.42
N THR A 153 1.26 -3.02 24.06
CA THR A 153 2.62 -2.94 23.56
C THR A 153 3.51 -4.00 24.19
N TYR A 154 3.87 -4.99 23.38
CA TYR A 154 5.00 -5.87 23.67
C TYR A 154 6.25 -5.14 23.19
N THR A 155 7.05 -4.58 24.10
CA THR A 155 8.05 -3.59 23.71
C THR A 155 9.40 -4.15 23.34
N ASP A 156 9.89 -5.20 24.01
CA ASP A 156 11.23 -5.74 23.79
C ASP A 156 11.26 -7.25 23.85
N GLY A 157 12.18 -7.85 23.11
CA GLY A 157 12.40 -9.29 23.16
C GLY A 157 12.43 -9.93 21.79
N THR A 158 12.24 -11.24 21.76
CA THR A 158 12.18 -12.01 20.53
C THR A 158 10.82 -12.68 20.36
N ARG A 159 10.39 -12.74 19.13
CA ARG A 159 9.18 -13.41 18.67
C ARG A 159 9.57 -14.51 17.71
N LYS A 160 8.97 -15.68 17.87
CA LYS A 160 9.18 -16.80 16.98
C LYS A 160 7.94 -16.99 16.11
N VAL A 161 8.12 -17.03 14.81
CA VAL A 161 7.05 -17.28 13.83
C VAL A 161 7.34 -18.60 13.13
N SER A 162 6.35 -19.48 13.10
CA SER A 162 6.45 -20.76 12.39
C SER A 162 5.18 -21.05 11.59
N PHE A 163 5.33 -21.72 10.46
CA PHE A 163 4.22 -22.09 9.58
C PHE A 163 4.61 -23.24 8.64
N LEU A 164 3.62 -23.83 7.99
CA LEU A 164 3.83 -24.69 6.84
C LEU A 164 3.63 -23.88 5.56
N CYS A 165 4.54 -24.05 4.59
CA CYS A 165 4.38 -23.55 3.23
C CYS A 165 4.48 -24.73 2.28
N ASN A 166 3.41 -25.02 1.53
CA ASN A 166 3.29 -26.22 0.67
C ASN A 166 3.60 -27.54 1.40
N GLY A 167 3.28 -27.60 2.71
CA GLY A 167 3.54 -28.74 3.57
C GLY A 167 4.99 -28.82 4.13
N HIS A 168 5.87 -27.88 3.76
CA HIS A 168 7.21 -27.77 4.34
C HIS A 168 7.20 -26.82 5.55
N ALA A 169 7.88 -27.20 6.63
CA ALA A 169 7.94 -26.40 7.85
C ALA A 169 9.02 -25.32 7.75
N TYR A 170 8.64 -24.09 8.10
CA TYR A 170 9.51 -22.92 8.18
C TYR A 170 9.39 -22.25 9.54
N GLU A 171 10.47 -21.66 10.01
CA GLU A 171 10.54 -21.01 11.32
C GLU A 171 11.58 -19.89 11.28
N THR A 172 11.27 -18.76 11.90
CA THR A 172 12.21 -17.65 12.11
C THR A 172 12.03 -17.07 13.52
N GLU A 173 13.10 -16.49 14.06
CA GLU A 173 13.07 -15.71 15.29
C GLU A 173 13.38 -14.25 14.95
N LEU A 174 12.52 -13.34 15.37
CA LEU A 174 12.55 -11.93 15.04
C LEU A 174 12.69 -11.10 16.32
N ILE A 175 13.53 -10.05 16.25
CA ILE A 175 13.54 -9.01 17.28
C ILE A 175 12.23 -8.23 17.16
N SER A 176 11.58 -7.97 18.30
CA SER A 176 10.37 -7.15 18.33
C SER A 176 10.72 -5.66 18.41
N TYR A 177 9.99 -4.86 17.65
CA TYR A 177 10.03 -3.39 17.69
C TYR A 177 8.66 -2.84 18.14
N GLY A 178 8.11 -3.40 19.21
CA GLY A 178 6.78 -3.04 19.68
C GLY A 178 5.68 -3.50 18.73
N ASP A 179 4.92 -2.56 18.22
CA ASP A 179 3.83 -2.75 17.27
C ASP A 179 4.25 -2.62 15.79
N TRP A 180 5.56 -2.41 15.54
CA TRP A 180 6.10 -2.33 14.19
C TRP A 180 6.51 -3.71 13.63
N VAL A 181 6.18 -3.91 12.36
CA VAL A 181 6.59 -5.10 11.61
C VAL A 181 8.11 -5.09 11.39
N ASN A 182 8.79 -6.16 11.80
CA ASN A 182 10.22 -6.30 11.56
C ASN A 182 10.50 -6.68 10.10
N SER A 183 11.31 -5.87 9.41
CA SER A 183 11.69 -6.08 8.01
C SER A 183 12.36 -7.43 7.73
N ALA A 184 13.12 -7.97 8.70
CA ALA A 184 13.79 -9.26 8.55
C ALA A 184 12.79 -10.42 8.31
N PHE A 185 11.50 -10.22 8.61
CA PHE A 185 10.45 -11.17 8.26
C PHE A 185 10.28 -11.32 6.74
N PHE A 186 10.38 -10.24 6.01
CA PHE A 186 10.23 -10.26 4.55
C PHE A 186 11.48 -10.84 3.87
N ASP A 187 12.69 -10.62 4.42
CA ASP A 187 13.90 -11.30 3.99
C ASP A 187 13.74 -12.82 4.09
N PHE A 188 13.25 -13.26 5.26
CA PHE A 188 12.98 -14.68 5.48
C PHE A 188 11.90 -15.22 4.55
N LEU A 189 10.83 -14.44 4.30
CA LEU A 189 9.74 -14.85 3.42
C LEU A 189 10.21 -14.97 1.96
N ASP A 190 11.05 -14.06 1.47
CA ASP A 190 11.65 -14.15 0.13
C ASP A 190 12.51 -15.41 -0.01
N GLU A 191 13.26 -15.80 1.04
CA GLU A 191 13.97 -17.09 1.05
C GLU A 191 13.02 -18.29 0.99
N VAL A 192 11.87 -18.22 1.68
CA VAL A 192 10.83 -19.28 1.66
C VAL A 192 10.27 -19.39 0.24
N LEU A 193 9.84 -18.28 -0.37
CA LEU A 193 9.31 -18.26 -1.73
C LEU A 193 10.29 -18.81 -2.74
N ALA A 194 11.57 -18.45 -2.64
CA ALA A 194 12.63 -18.99 -3.50
C ALA A 194 12.84 -20.51 -3.32
N LYS A 195 12.80 -21.00 -2.08
CA LYS A 195 12.91 -22.44 -1.76
C LYS A 195 11.72 -23.24 -2.28
N GLU A 196 10.52 -22.65 -2.24
CA GLU A 196 9.29 -23.25 -2.82
C GLU A 196 9.25 -23.15 -4.35
N GLY A 197 10.22 -22.49 -4.98
CA GLY A 197 10.33 -22.38 -6.44
C GLY A 197 9.34 -21.40 -7.06
N CYS A 198 8.88 -20.41 -6.30
CA CYS A 198 8.01 -19.36 -6.80
C CYS A 198 8.67 -18.61 -7.96
N PRO A 199 7.99 -18.43 -9.10
CA PRO A 199 8.59 -17.84 -10.30
C PRO A 199 8.67 -16.30 -10.27
N ARG A 200 8.09 -15.68 -9.25
CA ARG A 200 7.97 -14.22 -9.08
C ARG A 200 8.40 -13.83 -7.67
N GLN A 201 8.51 -12.53 -7.42
CA GLN A 201 8.91 -11.97 -6.14
C GLN A 201 7.80 -11.06 -5.56
N LEU A 202 7.90 -10.79 -4.27
CA LEU A 202 7.14 -9.75 -3.61
C LEU A 202 7.90 -8.42 -3.73
N TYR A 203 7.18 -7.36 -4.02
CA TYR A 203 7.71 -5.99 -4.11
C TYR A 203 6.90 -5.08 -3.20
N VAL A 204 7.59 -4.16 -2.53
CA VAL A 204 6.95 -3.02 -1.89
C VAL A 204 6.81 -1.92 -2.93
N LEU A 205 5.60 -1.40 -3.09
CA LEU A 205 5.30 -0.36 -4.08
C LEU A 205 5.18 1.04 -3.47
N THR A 206 4.88 1.12 -2.17
CA THR A 206 4.73 2.40 -1.47
C THR A 206 6.07 3.08 -1.22
N PRO A 207 6.12 4.42 -1.27
CA PRO A 207 7.32 5.18 -0.92
C PRO A 207 7.75 4.96 0.53
N SER A 208 9.04 5.05 0.81
CA SER A 208 9.64 4.80 2.12
C SER A 208 9.17 5.74 3.25
N PHE A 209 8.59 6.90 2.91
CA PHE A 209 8.03 7.83 3.89
C PHE A 209 6.58 7.52 4.30
N ASP A 210 5.94 6.56 3.62
CA ASP A 210 4.57 6.16 3.94
C ASP A 210 4.61 5.02 4.96
N GLN A 211 3.88 5.17 6.05
CA GLN A 211 3.70 4.13 7.05
C GLN A 211 2.92 2.93 6.49
N MET A 212 2.13 3.16 5.45
CA MET A 212 1.41 2.10 4.74
C MET A 212 2.34 1.31 3.84
N VAL A 213 2.24 -0.01 3.90
CA VAL A 213 2.97 -0.95 3.04
C VAL A 213 2.02 -1.51 2.02
N LEU A 214 2.37 -1.43 0.74
CA LEU A 214 1.65 -2.08 -0.37
C LEU A 214 2.54 -3.14 -1.00
N LEU A 215 2.21 -4.39 -0.83
CA LEU A 215 2.89 -5.53 -1.43
C LEU A 215 2.25 -5.92 -2.76
N TYR A 216 3.10 -6.24 -3.73
CA TYR A 216 2.72 -6.77 -5.03
C TYR A 216 3.52 -8.03 -5.35
N TYR A 217 2.85 -9.12 -5.72
CA TYR A 217 3.51 -10.34 -6.21
C TYR A 217 3.47 -10.38 -7.73
N GLY A 218 4.62 -10.22 -8.38
CA GLY A 218 4.65 -10.13 -9.83
C GLY A 218 6.04 -10.09 -10.46
N SER A 219 6.11 -9.50 -11.66
CA SER A 219 7.36 -9.21 -12.34
C SER A 219 7.94 -7.88 -11.88
N GLU A 220 9.27 -7.76 -11.89
CA GLU A 220 9.97 -6.49 -11.61
C GLU A 220 9.49 -5.36 -12.52
N GLN A 221 9.29 -5.63 -13.81
CA GLN A 221 8.80 -4.63 -14.75
C GLN A 221 7.42 -4.09 -14.38
N ASP A 222 6.48 -4.96 -13.96
CA ASP A 222 5.16 -4.53 -13.55
C ASP A 222 5.21 -3.78 -12.23
N ALA A 223 6.03 -4.24 -11.27
CA ALA A 223 6.26 -3.57 -9.98
C ALA A 223 6.79 -2.15 -10.19
N ARG A 224 7.82 -1.98 -11.02
CA ARG A 224 8.35 -0.67 -11.40
C ARG A 224 7.30 0.22 -12.07
N THR A 225 6.50 -0.35 -12.96
CA THR A 225 5.43 0.41 -13.64
C THR A 225 4.39 0.90 -12.62
N LEU A 226 3.97 0.05 -11.69
CA LEU A 226 3.02 0.40 -10.64
C LEU A 226 3.58 1.45 -9.69
N SER A 227 4.83 1.30 -9.24
CA SER A 227 5.51 2.26 -8.37
C SER A 227 5.56 3.66 -9.00
N LEU A 228 6.01 3.77 -10.26
CA LEU A 228 6.04 5.04 -10.99
C LEU A 228 4.63 5.64 -11.21
N MET A 229 3.61 4.80 -11.34
CA MET A 229 2.22 5.28 -11.47
C MET A 229 1.67 5.86 -10.17
N MET A 230 2.24 5.52 -9.02
CA MET A 230 1.80 5.98 -7.70
C MET A 230 2.65 7.13 -7.14
N ASP A 231 3.65 7.59 -7.85
CA ASP A 231 4.59 8.59 -7.35
C ASP A 231 3.99 10.02 -7.35
N TYR A 232 2.94 10.21 -6.54
CA TYR A 232 2.25 11.50 -6.42
C TYR A 232 3.06 12.57 -5.66
N MET A 233 4.13 12.16 -4.96
CA MET A 233 5.01 13.06 -4.22
C MET A 233 6.29 13.43 -5.00
N GLY A 234 6.55 12.78 -6.15
CA GLY A 234 7.70 13.07 -7.03
C GLY A 234 9.05 12.66 -6.48
N TYR A 235 9.10 11.65 -5.61
CA TYR A 235 10.36 11.21 -5.00
C TYR A 235 11.15 10.23 -5.89
N ALA A 236 10.49 9.57 -6.85
CA ALA A 236 11.14 8.58 -7.72
C ALA A 236 12.11 9.19 -8.75
N GLU A 237 12.07 10.51 -8.99
CA GLU A 237 12.96 11.15 -9.95
C GLU A 237 14.39 11.39 -9.43
N ASP A 238 14.57 11.47 -8.10
CA ASP A 238 15.86 11.81 -7.48
C ASP A 238 16.73 10.57 -7.15
N GLU A 239 16.16 9.37 -7.24
CA GLU A 239 16.88 8.14 -6.95
C GLU A 239 16.92 7.26 -8.21
N GLU A 240 18.11 7.08 -8.79
CA GLU A 240 18.38 6.01 -9.78
C GLU A 240 18.22 4.61 -9.14
N GLU A 241 17.51 4.52 -8.01
CA GLU A 241 17.29 3.27 -7.30
C GLU A 241 16.18 2.49 -7.99
N GLU A 242 16.51 1.28 -8.39
CA GLU A 242 15.55 0.28 -8.82
C GLU A 242 14.52 0.08 -7.69
N PRO A 243 13.24 -0.25 -7.98
CA PRO A 243 12.26 -0.52 -6.95
C PRO A 243 12.87 -1.54 -6.00
N GLY A 244 13.19 -1.06 -4.80
CA GLY A 244 13.83 -1.85 -3.77
C GLY A 244 12.94 -3.05 -3.48
N GLY A 245 13.54 -4.23 -3.33
CA GLY A 245 12.82 -5.33 -2.71
C GLY A 245 12.31 -4.88 -1.34
N VAL A 246 11.36 -5.61 -0.78
CA VAL A 246 10.80 -5.38 0.57
C VAL A 246 11.88 -4.99 1.59
N ILE A 247 13.07 -5.55 1.43
CA ILE A 247 14.26 -5.34 2.24
C ILE A 247 14.73 -3.89 2.29
N ASP A 248 14.78 -3.21 1.14
CA ASP A 248 15.39 -1.87 1.05
C ASP A 248 14.45 -0.81 1.64
N PHE A 249 13.14 -0.98 1.46
CA PHE A 249 12.11 -0.16 2.08
C PHE A 249 12.23 -0.12 3.61
N PHE A 250 12.29 -1.29 4.26
CA PHE A 250 12.38 -1.32 5.72
C PHE A 250 13.74 -0.88 6.26
N LYS A 251 14.85 -1.09 5.52
CA LYS A 251 16.18 -0.56 5.89
C LYS A 251 16.20 0.97 5.95
N GLU A 252 15.44 1.62 5.08
CA GLU A 252 15.32 3.08 5.09
C GLU A 252 14.45 3.58 6.24
N LEU A 253 13.33 2.92 6.51
CA LEU A 253 12.40 3.26 7.59
C LEU A 253 13.06 3.23 8.98
N PHE A 254 14.07 2.38 9.19
CA PHE A 254 14.77 2.19 10.47
C PHE A 254 16.24 2.63 10.46
N LYS A 255 16.65 3.48 9.51
CA LYS A 255 18.04 3.91 9.33
C LYS A 255 18.54 4.89 10.42
N ASP A 256 17.67 5.51 11.18
CA ASP A 256 17.96 6.59 12.14
C ASP A 256 17.86 6.17 13.62
N ASP A 257 17.67 4.89 13.93
CA ASP A 257 17.73 4.31 15.29
C ASP A 257 19.00 3.46 15.50
#